data_1e08bbddcf868f80a64ae450654eacc5
#
_entry.id   1e08bbddcf868f80a64ae450654eacc5
#
_cell.length_a   1.000
_cell.length_b   1.000
_cell.length_c   1.000
_cell.angle_alpha   90.00
_cell.angle_beta   90.00
_cell.angle_gamma   90.00
#
_symmetry.space_group_name_H-M   'P 1'
#
loop_
_entity.id
_entity.type
_entity.pdbx_description
1 polymer ?
#
loop_
_entity_poly.entity_id
_entity_poly.type
_entity_poly.pdbx_seq_one_letter_code
_entity_poly.pdbx_strand_id
1 'polypeptide(L)'
;MSNHEENSGAAADNVTPITAAPSPLSLKLGDALFSVLSVSADWSGDYRAQFELYGLNVKAIKSAVGTAVWHAGKGRFLSVLNGSLTEFDKGDGMKLLEDSCGKFWHRTDAFIARLTDLKIKTDDKVTKACIDMARAVRQAVAEFIMLRRQVAVVRLDVDMFATAPRVELVGETVTFVRPHAPYPVANADSDVVADWLVHFPQCHEFLDALVAARFASSRKNAYLFFRAQSDWGKGLLFGAGGVLSRLGATVELSEGELLNILSGANSGVTASHFMGALALIVNECTRVTKKHFRLEESLALTPKYLTTQCVNLYMKIFTSADPIPGLSDSDGIDPQVANRFSMLDLQGDIKTRPLFLSDKGRYVDSLTSFFAAELNARVASYQAKGFETARRDADHVLAAFTTAHGLANAAGLITDAYDEIRAEWVAFVHGRVADGHPDFLTFESKAGLVLRSPVGCWGKFLDWYVDKSEPLRRARLMHDRDLIIGCAKKYRDVGGA
;
A
#
# COMPACT_ATOMS: atom_id res chain seq x y z
N MET A 1 -38.14 50.68 -57.02
CA MET A 1 -39.41 49.96 -56.75
C MET A 1 -39.03 48.52 -56.54
N SER A 2 -38.97 48.14 -55.32
CA SER A 2 -39.26 46.78 -54.79
C SER A 2 -38.79 46.74 -53.36
N ASN A 3 -39.77 46.62 -52.47
CA ASN A 3 -39.62 46.51 -51.01
C ASN A 3 -38.99 45.17 -50.65
N HIS A 4 -37.98 45.17 -49.81
CA HIS A 4 -37.62 44.02 -49.03
C HIS A 4 -38.12 44.23 -47.59
N GLU A 5 -39.14 43.52 -47.21
CA GLU A 5 -39.60 43.36 -45.85
C GLU A 5 -38.64 42.44 -45.12
N GLU A 6 -37.97 42.97 -44.11
CA GLU A 6 -37.23 42.23 -43.10
C GLU A 6 -38.23 41.55 -42.15
N ASN A 7 -38.27 40.25 -42.21
CA ASN A 7 -39.06 39.43 -41.31
C ASN A 7 -38.16 39.04 -40.12
N SER A 8 -38.19 39.85 -39.06
CA SER A 8 -37.56 39.55 -37.77
C SER A 8 -38.45 38.53 -37.03
N GLY A 9 -38.20 37.27 -37.29
CA GLY A 9 -38.77 36.19 -36.50
C GLY A 9 -38.09 36.12 -35.10
N ALA A 10 -38.74 36.71 -34.12
CA ALA A 10 -38.38 36.50 -32.73
C ALA A 10 -38.61 35.02 -32.37
N ALA A 11 -37.54 34.32 -32.09
CA ALA A 11 -37.61 33.00 -31.50
C ALA A 11 -38.25 33.13 -30.12
N ALA A 12 -39.50 32.73 -30.03
CA ALA A 12 -40.21 32.65 -28.75
C ALA A 12 -39.57 31.57 -27.91
N ASP A 13 -38.92 32.01 -26.84
CA ASP A 13 -38.48 31.16 -25.75
C ASP A 13 -39.67 30.38 -25.18
N ASN A 14 -39.81 29.13 -25.61
CA ASN A 14 -40.75 28.18 -25.00
C ASN A 14 -40.26 27.75 -23.63
N VAL A 15 -40.19 28.70 -22.72
CA VAL A 15 -40.06 28.41 -21.28
C VAL A 15 -41.46 28.08 -20.77
N THR A 16 -41.77 26.81 -20.66
CA THR A 16 -43.03 26.37 -20.03
C THR A 16 -43.10 26.95 -18.62
N PRO A 17 -44.10 27.79 -18.30
CA PRO A 17 -44.20 28.37 -16.98
C PRO A 17 -44.48 27.27 -15.95
N ILE A 18 -43.58 27.12 -14.98
CA ILE A 18 -43.77 26.23 -13.85
C ILE A 18 -44.82 26.86 -12.93
N THR A 19 -46.08 26.53 -13.17
CA THR A 19 -47.25 26.96 -12.36
C THR A 19 -47.54 25.95 -11.26
N ALA A 20 -46.63 25.72 -10.31
CA ALA A 20 -46.90 24.82 -9.20
C ALA A 20 -46.67 25.48 -7.84
N ALA A 21 -47.50 25.11 -6.88
CA ALA A 21 -47.43 25.59 -5.50
C ALA A 21 -46.06 25.30 -4.83
N PRO A 22 -45.59 26.14 -3.88
CA PRO A 22 -44.20 26.12 -3.39
C PRO A 22 -43.71 24.81 -2.77
N SER A 23 -44.58 24.00 -2.20
CA SER A 23 -44.20 22.76 -1.51
C SER A 23 -43.87 21.56 -2.44
N PRO A 24 -44.43 21.41 -3.63
CA PRO A 24 -44.08 20.36 -4.57
C PRO A 24 -42.78 20.62 -5.36
N LEU A 25 -42.25 21.83 -5.37
CA LEU A 25 -41.12 22.20 -6.23
C LEU A 25 -39.81 21.59 -5.73
N SER A 26 -39.60 21.59 -4.41
CA SER A 26 -38.40 21.04 -3.81
C SER A 26 -38.29 19.52 -3.99
N LEU A 27 -39.39 18.81 -3.82
CA LEU A 27 -39.46 17.35 -4.06
C LEU A 27 -39.25 17.03 -5.53
N LYS A 28 -39.96 17.76 -6.45
CA LYS A 28 -39.79 17.56 -7.89
C LYS A 28 -38.39 17.85 -8.39
N LEU A 29 -37.68 18.82 -7.84
CA LEU A 29 -36.32 19.12 -8.18
C LEU A 29 -35.37 18.00 -7.71
N GLY A 30 -35.57 17.47 -6.51
CA GLY A 30 -34.83 16.33 -5.98
C GLY A 30 -35.03 15.10 -6.83
N ASP A 31 -36.28 14.75 -7.19
CA ASP A 31 -36.64 13.63 -8.06
C ASP A 31 -36.05 13.77 -9.47
N ALA A 32 -36.14 14.97 -10.04
CA ALA A 32 -35.58 15.29 -11.35
C ALA A 32 -34.03 15.14 -11.34
N LEU A 33 -33.39 15.66 -10.31
CA LEU A 33 -31.93 15.53 -10.15
C LEU A 33 -31.53 14.05 -10.01
N PHE A 34 -32.22 13.29 -9.17
CA PHE A 34 -31.98 11.86 -9.01
C PHE A 34 -32.15 11.11 -10.33
N SER A 35 -33.21 11.40 -11.08
CA SER A 35 -33.46 10.80 -12.40
C SER A 35 -32.33 11.11 -13.38
N VAL A 36 -31.88 12.36 -13.44
CA VAL A 36 -30.76 12.77 -14.30
C VAL A 36 -29.46 12.07 -13.92
N LEU A 37 -29.14 12.00 -12.64
CA LEU A 37 -27.98 11.28 -12.15
C LEU A 37 -28.03 9.79 -12.46
N SER A 38 -29.25 9.24 -12.53
CA SER A 38 -29.45 7.79 -12.78
C SER A 38 -29.31 7.41 -14.25
N VAL A 39 -29.60 8.31 -15.17
CA VAL A 39 -29.65 8.02 -16.64
C VAL A 39 -28.31 8.19 -17.30
N SER A 40 -27.48 9.11 -16.84
CA SER A 40 -26.21 9.41 -17.53
C SER A 40 -25.15 9.99 -16.58
N ALA A 41 -23.96 9.41 -16.61
CA ALA A 41 -22.75 10.07 -16.09
C ALA A 41 -22.34 11.27 -16.96
N ASP A 42 -22.85 11.36 -18.19
CA ASP A 42 -22.67 12.44 -19.14
C ASP A 42 -23.86 13.40 -19.06
N TRP A 43 -23.67 14.47 -18.34
CA TRP A 43 -24.62 15.56 -18.18
C TRP A 43 -24.63 16.45 -19.43
N SER A 44 -24.82 15.87 -20.59
CA SER A 44 -24.90 16.59 -21.84
C SER A 44 -26.36 16.99 -22.13
N GLY A 45 -26.57 18.20 -22.60
CA GLY A 45 -27.83 18.65 -23.14
C GLY A 45 -28.73 19.43 -22.15
N ASP A 46 -30.04 19.32 -22.35
CA ASP A 46 -31.09 20.18 -21.80
C ASP A 46 -31.14 20.34 -20.27
N TYR A 47 -30.67 19.32 -19.54
CA TYR A 47 -30.68 19.36 -18.07
C TYR A 47 -29.65 20.30 -17.47
N ARG A 48 -28.51 20.52 -18.12
CA ARG A 48 -27.49 21.47 -17.65
C ARG A 48 -28.09 22.89 -17.60
N ALA A 49 -28.77 23.29 -18.65
CA ALA A 49 -29.41 24.60 -18.72
C ALA A 49 -30.49 24.78 -17.63
N GLN A 50 -31.27 23.72 -17.34
CA GLN A 50 -32.26 23.73 -16.27
C GLN A 50 -31.61 23.88 -14.88
N PHE A 51 -30.53 23.15 -14.59
CA PHE A 51 -29.86 23.29 -13.29
C PHE A 51 -29.16 24.63 -13.14
N GLU A 52 -28.55 25.16 -14.19
CA GLU A 52 -27.94 26.48 -14.19
C GLU A 52 -29.01 27.57 -13.97
N LEU A 53 -30.24 27.40 -14.50
CA LEU A 53 -31.35 28.27 -14.28
C LEU A 53 -31.75 28.39 -12.81
N TYR A 54 -31.63 27.29 -12.05
CA TYR A 54 -31.87 27.30 -10.60
C TYR A 54 -30.64 27.70 -9.79
N GLY A 55 -29.54 28.12 -10.42
CA GLY A 55 -28.31 28.52 -9.76
C GLY A 55 -27.52 27.35 -9.17
N LEU A 56 -27.82 26.09 -9.57
CA LEU A 56 -27.12 24.93 -9.08
C LEU A 56 -25.71 24.88 -9.65
N ASN A 57 -24.74 24.59 -8.77
CA ASN A 57 -23.36 24.35 -9.17
C ASN A 57 -23.19 22.93 -9.74
N VAL A 58 -23.53 22.77 -11.03
CA VAL A 58 -23.46 21.49 -11.73
C VAL A 58 -22.04 20.88 -11.65
N LYS A 59 -21.00 21.72 -11.71
CA LYS A 59 -19.60 21.27 -11.58
C LYS A 59 -19.32 20.66 -10.21
N ALA A 60 -19.81 21.30 -9.13
CA ALA A 60 -19.64 20.79 -7.78
C ALA A 60 -20.43 19.49 -7.58
N ILE A 61 -21.67 19.42 -8.06
CA ILE A 61 -22.48 18.19 -7.98
C ILE A 61 -21.83 17.04 -8.75
N LYS A 62 -21.37 17.28 -9.98
CA LYS A 62 -20.66 16.29 -10.80
C LYS A 62 -19.37 15.82 -10.14
N SER A 63 -18.62 16.74 -9.54
CA SER A 63 -17.42 16.41 -8.78
C SER A 63 -17.75 15.54 -7.57
N ALA A 64 -18.74 15.91 -6.75
CA ALA A 64 -19.14 15.15 -5.58
C ALA A 64 -19.60 13.73 -5.95
N VAL A 65 -20.42 13.59 -6.99
CA VAL A 65 -20.86 12.29 -7.49
C VAL A 65 -19.68 11.49 -8.06
N GLY A 66 -18.76 12.16 -8.78
CA GLY A 66 -17.59 11.51 -9.40
C GLY A 66 -16.57 10.98 -8.41
N THR A 67 -16.39 11.65 -7.26
CA THR A 67 -15.35 11.36 -6.28
C THR A 67 -15.85 10.63 -5.04
N ALA A 68 -17.17 10.55 -4.83
CA ALA A 68 -17.76 9.92 -3.65
C ALA A 68 -18.35 8.54 -3.95
N VAL A 69 -18.27 7.67 -2.95
CA VAL A 69 -18.92 6.35 -2.94
C VAL A 69 -19.51 6.07 -1.56
N TRP A 70 -20.43 5.12 -1.49
CA TRP A 70 -21.06 4.67 -0.26
C TRP A 70 -20.55 3.29 0.13
N HIS A 71 -19.94 3.19 1.31
CA HIS A 71 -19.57 1.90 1.88
C HIS A 71 -20.71 1.34 2.73
N ALA A 72 -21.50 0.43 2.15
CA ALA A 72 -22.71 -0.09 2.78
C ALA A 72 -22.44 -0.80 4.13
N GLY A 73 -21.39 -1.62 4.21
CA GLY A 73 -21.04 -2.35 5.42
C GLY A 73 -20.62 -1.49 6.62
N LYS A 74 -20.20 -0.25 6.38
CA LYS A 74 -19.83 0.74 7.42
C LYS A 74 -20.85 1.85 7.58
N GLY A 75 -21.80 1.98 6.64
CA GLY A 75 -22.78 3.06 6.67
C GLY A 75 -22.16 4.47 6.51
N ARG A 76 -21.07 4.58 5.70
CA ARG A 76 -20.29 5.80 5.55
C ARG A 76 -20.11 6.20 4.10
N PHE A 77 -20.03 7.49 3.85
CA PHE A 77 -19.52 8.03 2.59
C PHE A 77 -18.00 8.07 2.61
N LEU A 78 -17.41 7.85 1.45
CA LEU A 78 -15.97 7.95 1.21
C LEU A 78 -15.75 8.92 0.05
N SER A 79 -14.76 9.80 0.17
CA SER A 79 -14.34 10.68 -0.91
C SER A 79 -12.83 10.91 -0.84
N VAL A 80 -12.23 11.19 -1.99
CA VAL A 80 -10.82 11.61 -2.05
C VAL A 80 -10.76 13.12 -2.05
N LEU A 81 -10.13 13.65 -1.01
CA LEU A 81 -9.88 15.06 -0.86
C LEU A 81 -8.37 15.30 -0.84
N ASN A 82 -7.90 16.17 -1.74
CA ASN A 82 -6.47 16.54 -1.82
C ASN A 82 -5.53 15.31 -1.82
N GLY A 83 -5.94 14.23 -2.49
CA GLY A 83 -5.18 12.98 -2.54
C GLY A 83 -5.28 12.10 -1.29
N SER A 84 -6.12 12.46 -0.31
CA SER A 84 -6.39 11.67 0.89
C SER A 84 -7.80 11.09 0.84
N LEU A 85 -7.96 9.86 1.34
CA LEU A 85 -9.28 9.26 1.54
C LEU A 85 -9.89 9.86 2.80
N THR A 86 -11.07 10.47 2.67
CA THR A 86 -11.85 11.01 3.78
C THR A 86 -13.10 10.18 3.96
N GLU A 87 -13.36 9.74 5.20
CA GLU A 87 -14.58 9.07 5.61
C GLU A 87 -15.44 10.04 6.42
N PHE A 88 -16.74 10.00 6.20
CA PHE A 88 -17.69 10.81 6.95
C PHE A 88 -19.02 10.10 7.14
N ASP A 89 -19.66 10.37 8.26
CA ASP A 89 -20.91 9.75 8.63
C ASP A 89 -22.06 10.21 7.72
N LYS A 90 -23.11 9.39 7.63
CA LYS A 90 -24.27 9.67 6.78
C LYS A 90 -24.89 11.06 7.06
N GLY A 91 -24.94 11.50 8.32
CA GLY A 91 -25.51 12.77 8.71
C GLY A 91 -24.68 13.98 8.27
N ASP A 92 -23.37 13.87 8.33
CA ASP A 92 -22.43 14.95 8.04
C ASP A 92 -21.88 14.89 6.60
N GLY A 93 -22.09 13.75 5.92
CA GLY A 93 -21.48 13.45 4.63
C GLY A 93 -21.74 14.50 3.57
N MET A 94 -22.96 15.02 3.49
CA MET A 94 -23.29 15.99 2.44
C MET A 94 -22.67 17.36 2.69
N LYS A 95 -22.56 17.80 3.94
CA LYS A 95 -21.87 19.04 4.27
C LYS A 95 -20.39 18.96 3.95
N LEU A 96 -19.76 17.84 4.31
CA LEU A 96 -18.34 17.61 4.03
C LEU A 96 -18.08 17.46 2.52
N LEU A 97 -18.98 16.84 1.76
CA LEU A 97 -18.90 16.81 0.30
C LEU A 97 -18.99 18.23 -0.30
N GLU A 98 -19.88 19.07 0.20
CA GLU A 98 -19.97 20.47 -0.24
C GLU A 98 -18.71 21.27 0.11
N ASP A 99 -18.17 21.09 1.31
CA ASP A 99 -16.93 21.76 1.74
C ASP A 99 -15.74 21.34 0.88
N SER A 100 -15.75 20.10 0.39
CA SER A 100 -14.66 19.51 -0.39
C SER A 100 -14.73 19.79 -1.88
N CYS A 101 -15.93 19.68 -2.45
CA CYS A 101 -16.17 19.81 -3.88
C CYS A 101 -16.72 21.18 -4.27
N GLY A 102 -16.93 22.04 -3.30
CA GLY A 102 -17.59 23.33 -3.43
C GLY A 102 -19.09 23.25 -3.21
N LYS A 103 -19.68 24.37 -2.84
CA LYS A 103 -21.11 24.45 -2.56
C LYS A 103 -21.92 24.09 -3.81
N PHE A 104 -22.99 23.33 -3.64
CA PHE A 104 -23.90 22.97 -4.73
C PHE A 104 -24.66 24.13 -5.33
N TRP A 105 -24.65 25.28 -4.68
CA TRP A 105 -25.24 26.53 -5.17
C TRP A 105 -24.18 27.60 -5.49
N HIS A 106 -24.17 28.10 -6.72
CA HIS A 106 -23.29 29.19 -7.14
C HIS A 106 -23.75 30.57 -6.70
N ARG A 107 -25.06 30.81 -6.81
CA ARG A 107 -25.63 32.12 -6.72
C ARG A 107 -26.92 32.07 -5.90
N THR A 108 -26.79 32.30 -4.62
CA THR A 108 -27.93 32.45 -3.73
C THR A 108 -28.87 33.57 -4.22
N ASP A 109 -28.29 34.67 -4.74
CA ASP A 109 -29.04 35.82 -5.24
C ASP A 109 -29.85 35.52 -6.49
N ALA A 110 -29.28 34.78 -7.47
CA ALA A 110 -30.00 34.34 -8.66
C ALA A 110 -31.19 33.42 -8.34
N PHE A 111 -30.99 32.56 -7.34
CA PHE A 111 -32.05 31.69 -6.86
C PHE A 111 -33.14 32.47 -6.12
N ILE A 112 -32.78 33.45 -5.27
CA ILE A 112 -33.71 34.37 -4.59
C ILE A 112 -34.47 35.18 -5.61
N ALA A 113 -33.80 35.76 -6.63
CA ALA A 113 -34.46 36.50 -7.71
C ALA A 113 -35.50 35.65 -8.44
N ARG A 114 -35.16 34.37 -8.74
CA ARG A 114 -36.08 33.45 -9.41
C ARG A 114 -37.30 33.09 -8.54
N LEU A 115 -37.11 32.94 -7.24
CA LEU A 115 -38.25 32.77 -6.31
C LEU A 115 -39.11 34.00 -6.22
N THR A 116 -38.53 35.20 -6.34
CA THR A 116 -39.25 36.49 -6.39
C THR A 116 -40.07 36.59 -7.67
N ASP A 117 -39.53 36.22 -8.82
CA ASP A 117 -40.26 36.16 -10.11
C ASP A 117 -41.45 35.22 -10.02
N LEU A 118 -41.37 34.16 -9.25
CA LEU A 118 -42.46 33.21 -9.00
C LEU A 118 -43.49 33.73 -7.98
N LYS A 119 -43.48 35.05 -7.64
CA LYS A 119 -44.37 35.70 -6.66
C LYS A 119 -44.34 35.11 -5.25
N ILE A 120 -43.23 34.47 -4.85
CA ILE A 120 -43.02 34.05 -3.49
C ILE A 120 -42.52 35.27 -2.73
N LYS A 121 -43.37 35.82 -1.84
CA LYS A 121 -43.04 37.01 -1.06
C LYS A 121 -41.75 36.84 -0.25
N THR A 122 -40.92 37.90 -0.23
CA THR A 122 -39.55 38.00 0.25
C THR A 122 -39.38 38.06 1.77
N ASP A 123 -40.00 37.19 2.52
CA ASP A 123 -39.80 37.08 3.96
C ASP A 123 -39.35 35.65 4.31
N ASP A 124 -39.49 35.25 5.52
CA ASP A 124 -39.08 33.92 6.05
C ASP A 124 -39.45 32.71 5.16
N LYS A 125 -40.46 32.83 4.31
CA LYS A 125 -40.91 31.81 3.38
C LYS A 125 -39.90 31.54 2.23
N VAL A 126 -39.22 32.58 1.73
CA VAL A 126 -38.22 32.46 0.67
C VAL A 126 -36.99 31.77 1.23
N THR A 127 -36.57 32.22 2.41
CA THR A 127 -35.42 31.57 3.10
C THR A 127 -35.71 30.09 3.38
N LYS A 128 -36.93 29.79 3.85
CA LYS A 128 -37.34 28.40 4.08
C LYS A 128 -37.38 27.59 2.79
N ALA A 129 -37.91 28.11 1.70
CA ALA A 129 -37.92 27.43 0.40
C ALA A 129 -36.51 27.16 -0.12
N CYS A 130 -35.59 28.12 0.05
CA CYS A 130 -34.14 27.89 -0.29
C CYS A 130 -33.53 26.79 0.51
N ILE A 131 -33.77 26.73 1.82
CA ILE A 131 -33.27 25.67 2.70
C ILE A 131 -33.84 24.31 2.29
N ASP A 132 -35.15 24.24 2.03
CA ASP A 132 -35.81 22.99 1.64
C ASP A 132 -35.31 22.46 0.29
N MET A 133 -35.07 23.36 -0.68
CA MET A 133 -34.46 22.97 -1.95
C MET A 133 -32.99 22.50 -1.78
N ALA A 134 -32.21 23.22 -0.99
CA ALA A 134 -30.84 22.80 -0.68
C ALA A 134 -30.82 21.42 -0.04
N ARG A 135 -31.76 21.16 0.87
CA ARG A 135 -31.93 19.84 1.49
C ARG A 135 -32.33 18.78 0.48
N ALA A 136 -33.30 19.07 -0.42
CA ALA A 136 -33.73 18.11 -1.45
C ALA A 136 -32.60 17.75 -2.43
N VAL A 137 -31.78 18.70 -2.86
CA VAL A 137 -30.63 18.47 -3.71
C VAL A 137 -29.59 17.61 -3.01
N ARG A 138 -29.25 17.93 -1.76
CA ARG A 138 -28.31 17.13 -0.96
C ARG A 138 -28.81 15.70 -0.79
N GLN A 139 -30.09 15.53 -0.48
CA GLN A 139 -30.71 14.23 -0.31
C GLN A 139 -30.68 13.42 -1.61
N ALA A 140 -31.03 14.01 -2.76
CA ALA A 140 -30.99 13.34 -4.05
C ALA A 140 -29.57 12.89 -4.43
N VAL A 141 -28.55 13.72 -4.20
CA VAL A 141 -27.14 13.33 -4.41
C VAL A 141 -26.72 12.20 -3.47
N ALA A 142 -27.08 12.31 -2.19
CA ALA A 142 -26.76 11.28 -1.21
C ALA A 142 -27.41 9.94 -1.56
N GLU A 143 -28.70 9.93 -1.91
CA GLU A 143 -29.43 8.73 -2.31
C GLU A 143 -28.86 8.12 -3.59
N PHE A 144 -28.51 8.96 -4.57
CA PHE A 144 -27.85 8.48 -5.79
C PHE A 144 -26.53 7.76 -5.47
N ILE A 145 -25.66 8.38 -4.66
CA ILE A 145 -24.37 7.76 -4.26
C ILE A 145 -24.63 6.45 -3.48
N MET A 146 -25.59 6.46 -2.54
CA MET A 146 -25.92 5.27 -1.75
C MET A 146 -26.47 4.12 -2.59
N LEU A 147 -27.23 4.39 -3.65
CA LEU A 147 -27.87 3.36 -4.45
C LEU A 147 -27.07 2.93 -5.68
N ARG A 148 -26.30 3.84 -6.26
CA ARG A 148 -25.61 3.61 -7.54
C ARG A 148 -24.10 3.53 -7.43
N ARG A 149 -23.54 3.91 -6.30
CA ARG A 149 -22.10 3.91 -6.07
C ARG A 149 -21.73 3.20 -4.77
N GLN A 150 -22.40 2.08 -4.51
CA GLN A 150 -22.10 1.21 -3.38
C GLN A 150 -20.78 0.48 -3.61
N VAL A 151 -20.00 0.35 -2.54
CA VAL A 151 -18.74 -0.39 -2.55
C VAL A 151 -18.59 -1.24 -1.29
N ALA A 152 -17.90 -2.36 -1.45
CA ALA A 152 -17.48 -3.23 -0.35
C ALA A 152 -15.97 -3.14 -0.13
N VAL A 153 -15.21 -2.84 -1.18
CA VAL A 153 -13.74 -2.76 -1.15
C VAL A 153 -13.28 -1.38 -1.58
N VAL A 154 -12.38 -0.81 -0.79
CA VAL A 154 -11.72 0.47 -1.07
C VAL A 154 -10.25 0.20 -1.38
N ARG A 155 -9.78 0.71 -2.50
CA ARG A 155 -8.38 0.66 -2.92
C ARG A 155 -7.84 2.07 -3.13
N LEU A 156 -6.66 2.32 -2.62
CA LEU A 156 -5.89 3.52 -2.92
C LEU A 156 -4.70 3.13 -3.80
N ASP A 157 -4.50 3.85 -4.89
CA ASP A 157 -3.39 3.60 -5.80
C ASP A 157 -2.77 4.89 -6.33
N VAL A 158 -1.52 4.79 -6.75
CA VAL A 158 -0.80 5.84 -7.48
C VAL A 158 -0.52 5.30 -8.87
N ASP A 159 -1.09 5.91 -9.89
CA ASP A 159 -0.83 5.53 -11.28
C ASP A 159 0.35 6.35 -11.82
N MET A 160 1.38 5.64 -12.26
CA MET A 160 2.61 6.24 -12.79
C MET A 160 2.38 6.96 -14.13
N PHE A 161 1.30 6.67 -14.84
CA PHE A 161 0.98 7.27 -16.14
C PHE A 161 -0.18 8.28 -16.06
N ALA A 162 -0.85 8.38 -14.94
CA ALA A 162 -1.95 9.33 -14.78
C ALA A 162 -1.43 10.76 -14.71
N THR A 163 -2.15 11.67 -15.37
CA THR A 163 -1.88 13.13 -15.34
C THR A 163 -2.81 13.88 -14.38
N ALA A 164 -3.90 13.23 -13.93
CA ALA A 164 -4.87 13.80 -13.02
C ALA A 164 -5.44 12.71 -12.08
N PRO A 165 -5.88 13.08 -10.87
CA PRO A 165 -6.59 12.17 -9.98
C PRO A 165 -7.90 11.69 -10.61
N ARG A 166 -8.25 10.42 -10.37
CA ARG A 166 -9.52 9.83 -10.81
C ARG A 166 -10.04 8.79 -9.84
N VAL A 167 -11.34 8.52 -9.92
CA VAL A 167 -12.02 7.47 -9.18
C VAL A 167 -12.53 6.44 -10.17
N GLU A 168 -12.14 5.21 -9.98
CA GLU A 168 -12.57 4.08 -10.79
C GLU A 168 -13.49 3.19 -9.94
N LEU A 169 -14.66 2.86 -10.49
CA LEU A 169 -15.62 1.98 -9.86
C LEU A 169 -15.81 0.76 -10.75
N VAL A 170 -15.41 -0.40 -10.25
CA VAL A 170 -15.55 -1.68 -10.95
C VAL A 170 -16.24 -2.67 -10.01
N GLY A 171 -17.50 -3.00 -10.31
CA GLY A 171 -18.35 -3.80 -9.43
C GLY A 171 -18.48 -3.12 -8.06
N GLU A 172 -18.13 -3.86 -6.99
CA GLU A 172 -18.16 -3.36 -5.62
C GLU A 172 -16.81 -2.79 -5.14
N THR A 173 -15.85 -2.64 -6.03
CA THR A 173 -14.53 -2.08 -5.71
C THR A 173 -14.42 -0.66 -6.23
N VAL A 174 -14.07 0.27 -5.33
CA VAL A 174 -13.65 1.62 -5.71
C VAL A 174 -12.14 1.74 -5.59
N THR A 175 -11.51 2.24 -6.64
CA THR A 175 -10.08 2.58 -6.65
C THR A 175 -9.95 4.10 -6.76
N PHE A 176 -9.34 4.69 -5.76
CA PHE A 176 -8.95 6.09 -5.78
C PHE A 176 -7.53 6.18 -6.32
N VAL A 177 -7.38 6.74 -7.50
CA VAL A 177 -6.12 6.84 -8.22
C VAL A 177 -5.64 8.28 -8.20
N ARG A 178 -4.38 8.49 -7.84
CA ARG A 178 -3.69 9.78 -8.01
C ARG A 178 -2.49 9.62 -8.94
N PRO A 179 -2.08 10.71 -9.62
CA PRO A 179 -0.84 10.69 -10.37
C PRO A 179 0.37 10.55 -9.44
N HIS A 180 1.43 9.97 -9.97
CA HIS A 180 2.73 9.99 -9.29
C HIS A 180 3.27 11.43 -9.22
N ALA A 181 3.73 11.84 -8.04
CA ALA A 181 4.44 13.09 -7.84
C ALA A 181 5.95 12.79 -7.79
N PRO A 182 6.79 13.50 -8.55
CA PRO A 182 8.23 13.34 -8.48
C PRO A 182 8.74 13.59 -7.05
N TYR A 183 9.76 12.86 -6.66
CA TYR A 183 10.44 13.07 -5.39
C TYR A 183 11.16 14.42 -5.38
N PRO A 184 11.16 15.17 -4.26
CA PRO A 184 11.86 16.44 -4.18
C PRO A 184 13.38 16.21 -4.26
N VAL A 185 14.03 16.91 -5.19
CA VAL A 185 15.47 16.83 -5.41
C VAL A 185 16.11 18.11 -4.91
N ALA A 186 17.15 17.99 -4.10
CA ALA A 186 18.07 19.06 -3.72
C ALA A 186 19.47 18.75 -4.27
N ASN A 187 20.46 19.53 -3.89
CA ASN A 187 21.83 19.27 -4.29
C ASN A 187 22.39 18.07 -3.50
N ALA A 188 22.94 17.10 -4.20
CA ALA A 188 23.70 16.00 -3.63
C ALA A 188 25.19 16.32 -3.63
N ASP A 189 25.87 15.99 -2.54
CA ASP A 189 27.32 16.09 -2.44
C ASP A 189 27.95 14.89 -3.16
N SER A 190 28.79 15.17 -4.18
CA SER A 190 29.40 14.14 -5.01
C SER A 190 30.32 13.20 -4.23
N ASP A 191 31.02 13.71 -3.22
CA ASP A 191 31.94 12.91 -2.42
C ASP A 191 31.19 11.92 -1.53
N VAL A 192 30.04 12.37 -0.96
CA VAL A 192 29.15 11.51 -0.19
C VAL A 192 28.54 10.43 -1.08
N VAL A 193 28.11 10.79 -2.30
CA VAL A 193 27.55 9.82 -3.24
C VAL A 193 28.60 8.79 -3.66
N ALA A 194 29.81 9.22 -3.97
CA ALA A 194 30.91 8.33 -4.33
C ALA A 194 31.25 7.39 -3.16
N ASP A 195 31.33 7.90 -1.94
CA ASP A 195 31.57 7.12 -0.75
C ASP A 195 30.48 6.06 -0.51
N TRP A 196 29.20 6.45 -0.71
CA TRP A 196 28.07 5.51 -0.61
C TRP A 196 28.11 4.42 -1.67
N LEU A 197 28.42 4.74 -2.91
CA LEU A 197 28.51 3.74 -3.99
C LEU A 197 29.65 2.75 -3.80
N VAL A 198 30.71 3.15 -3.11
CA VAL A 198 31.75 2.21 -2.64
C VAL A 198 31.23 1.33 -1.50
N HIS A 199 30.40 1.87 -0.62
CA HIS A 199 29.79 1.13 0.48
C HIS A 199 28.69 0.19 0.02
N PHE A 200 27.91 0.59 -0.98
CA PHE A 200 26.83 -0.18 -1.60
C PHE A 200 27.04 -0.33 -3.11
N PRO A 201 27.93 -1.20 -3.56
CA PRO A 201 28.22 -1.38 -4.98
C PRO A 201 27.02 -1.75 -5.85
N GLN A 202 26.06 -2.51 -5.30
CA GLN A 202 24.83 -2.94 -5.98
C GLN A 202 23.72 -1.87 -5.96
N CYS A 203 24.01 -0.63 -5.55
CA CYS A 203 23.01 0.42 -5.37
C CYS A 203 22.18 0.68 -6.63
N HIS A 204 22.81 0.79 -7.79
CA HIS A 204 22.11 1.05 -9.05
C HIS A 204 21.21 -0.12 -9.46
N GLU A 205 21.70 -1.36 -9.36
CA GLU A 205 20.90 -2.56 -9.64
C GLU A 205 19.71 -2.69 -8.69
N PHE A 206 19.91 -2.38 -7.41
CA PHE A 206 18.84 -2.30 -6.41
C PHE A 206 17.78 -1.26 -6.80
N LEU A 207 18.20 -0.05 -7.21
CA LEU A 207 17.27 1.01 -7.62
C LEU A 207 16.52 0.65 -8.91
N ASP A 208 17.19 -0.02 -9.86
CA ASP A 208 16.56 -0.51 -11.08
C ASP A 208 15.46 -1.52 -10.75
N ALA A 209 15.76 -2.50 -9.89
CA ALA A 209 14.79 -3.50 -9.45
C ALA A 209 13.64 -2.88 -8.63
N LEU A 210 13.96 -1.93 -7.74
CA LEU A 210 12.98 -1.23 -6.90
C LEU A 210 11.94 -0.49 -7.76
N VAL A 211 12.38 0.26 -8.77
CA VAL A 211 11.49 0.97 -9.67
C VAL A 211 10.80 0.01 -10.64
N ALA A 212 11.50 -0.99 -11.18
CA ALA A 212 10.91 -1.99 -12.06
C ALA A 212 9.74 -2.72 -11.40
N ALA A 213 9.84 -3.06 -10.12
CA ALA A 213 8.74 -3.69 -9.37
C ALA A 213 7.44 -2.87 -9.40
N ARG A 214 7.53 -1.55 -9.56
CA ARG A 214 6.39 -0.65 -9.67
C ARG A 214 5.67 -0.76 -11.01
N PHE A 215 6.42 -1.01 -12.10
CA PHE A 215 5.90 -1.06 -13.47
C PHE A 215 5.60 -2.48 -13.94
N ALA A 216 6.19 -3.50 -13.32
CA ALA A 216 6.09 -4.90 -13.75
C ALA A 216 4.66 -5.43 -13.77
N SER A 217 4.37 -6.32 -14.72
CA SER A 217 3.09 -7.01 -14.86
C SER A 217 2.92 -8.10 -13.80
N SER A 218 4.02 -8.74 -13.38
CA SER A 218 4.05 -9.74 -12.34
C SER A 218 5.04 -9.36 -11.25
N ARG A 219 4.59 -9.41 -10.01
CA ARG A 219 5.40 -9.09 -8.83
C ARG A 219 5.87 -10.34 -8.09
N LYS A 220 5.77 -11.49 -8.76
CA LYS A 220 6.21 -12.76 -8.22
C LYS A 220 7.69 -12.74 -7.85
N ASN A 221 8.52 -12.09 -8.67
CA ASN A 221 9.96 -11.98 -8.49
C ASN A 221 10.39 -10.68 -7.76
N ALA A 222 9.44 -9.93 -7.20
CA ALA A 222 9.71 -8.70 -6.49
C ALA A 222 9.84 -8.91 -4.97
N TYR A 223 10.53 -9.96 -4.57
CA TYR A 223 10.90 -10.27 -3.19
C TYR A 223 12.42 -10.17 -3.06
N LEU A 224 12.88 -9.38 -2.11
CA LEU A 224 14.29 -9.19 -1.83
C LEU A 224 14.58 -9.53 -0.38
N PHE A 225 15.53 -10.42 -0.17
CA PHE A 225 16.17 -10.58 1.11
C PHE A 225 17.41 -9.69 1.18
N PHE A 226 17.33 -8.66 2.02
CA PHE A 226 18.37 -7.68 2.22
C PHE A 226 19.13 -8.02 3.51
N ARG A 227 20.11 -8.88 3.40
CA ARG A 227 21.00 -9.22 4.50
C ARG A 227 22.09 -8.17 4.59
N ALA A 228 22.23 -7.55 5.73
CA ALA A 228 23.29 -6.58 5.96
C ALA A 228 23.80 -6.73 7.38
N GLN A 229 25.11 -6.71 7.55
CA GLN A 229 25.75 -6.77 8.86
C GLN A 229 25.20 -5.69 9.81
N SER A 230 25.36 -5.92 11.12
CA SER A 230 25.16 -4.88 12.12
C SER A 230 25.99 -3.66 11.74
N ASP A 231 25.38 -2.47 11.90
CA ASP A 231 26.02 -1.19 11.59
C ASP A 231 26.33 -0.91 10.09
N TRP A 232 25.90 -1.79 9.16
CA TRP A 232 25.99 -1.50 7.72
C TRP A 232 25.24 -0.23 7.31
N GLY A 233 24.19 0.14 8.01
CA GLY A 233 23.37 1.32 7.68
C GLY A 233 21.96 0.99 7.20
N LYS A 234 21.41 -0.19 7.51
CA LYS A 234 19.99 -0.51 7.21
C LYS A 234 19.03 0.57 7.70
N GLY A 235 19.21 1.04 8.93
CA GLY A 235 18.41 2.13 9.51
C GLY A 235 18.61 3.47 8.82
N LEU A 236 19.79 3.73 8.24
CA LEU A 236 20.06 4.90 7.43
C LEU A 236 19.27 4.85 6.10
N LEU A 237 19.17 3.68 5.48
CA LEU A 237 18.51 3.51 4.19
C LEU A 237 16.99 3.39 4.34
N PHE A 238 16.49 2.54 5.24
CA PHE A 238 15.08 2.16 5.35
C PHE A 238 14.37 2.68 6.61
N GLY A 239 15.07 2.84 7.72
CA GLY A 239 14.47 3.15 9.02
C GLY A 239 13.73 4.48 9.05
N ALA A 240 12.97 4.72 10.11
CA ALA A 240 12.23 5.96 10.31
C ALA A 240 13.15 7.19 10.23
N GLY A 241 12.90 8.08 9.26
CA GLY A 241 13.79 9.21 8.94
C GLY A 241 15.03 8.84 8.12
N GLY A 242 15.16 7.61 7.65
CA GLY A 242 16.17 7.18 6.68
C GLY A 242 15.89 7.70 5.28
N VAL A 243 16.83 7.48 4.38
CA VAL A 243 16.84 8.04 3.01
C VAL A 243 15.55 7.76 2.24
N LEU A 244 15.18 6.50 2.09
CA LEU A 244 13.99 6.10 1.33
C LEU A 244 12.67 6.41 2.06
N SER A 245 12.68 6.36 3.39
CA SER A 245 11.54 6.73 4.22
C SER A 245 11.21 8.23 4.13
N ARG A 246 12.23 9.10 4.12
CA ARG A 246 12.06 10.55 3.93
C ARG A 246 11.42 10.89 2.58
N LEU A 247 11.70 10.11 1.56
CA LEU A 247 11.09 10.25 0.23
C LEU A 247 9.66 9.69 0.18
N GLY A 248 9.19 8.98 1.20
CA GLY A 248 7.94 8.23 1.14
C GLY A 248 7.98 7.07 0.13
N ALA A 249 9.19 6.66 -0.26
CA ALA A 249 9.40 5.57 -1.22
C ALA A 249 9.27 4.18 -0.57
N THR A 250 9.27 4.10 0.75
CA THR A 250 9.14 2.84 1.50
C THR A 250 8.18 2.96 2.67
N VAL A 251 7.53 1.85 2.99
CA VAL A 251 6.77 1.66 4.23
C VAL A 251 7.44 0.56 5.01
N GLU A 252 7.74 0.82 6.27
CA GLU A 252 8.36 -0.14 7.16
C GLU A 252 7.30 -0.74 8.11
N LEU A 253 7.30 -2.06 8.23
CA LEU A 253 6.53 -2.82 9.21
C LEU A 253 7.48 -3.76 9.94
N SER A 254 7.27 -3.94 11.23
CA SER A 254 7.86 -5.08 11.94
C SER A 254 7.24 -6.40 11.47
N GLU A 255 7.95 -7.51 11.62
CA GLU A 255 7.40 -8.84 11.31
C GLU A 255 6.08 -9.10 12.07
N GLY A 256 6.01 -8.72 13.35
CA GLY A 256 4.81 -8.89 14.17
C GLY A 256 3.61 -8.08 13.65
N GLU A 257 3.82 -6.83 13.24
CA GLU A 257 2.76 -6.01 12.64
C GLU A 257 2.26 -6.60 11.33
N LEU A 258 3.17 -7.05 10.47
CA LEU A 258 2.81 -7.70 9.21
C LEU A 258 1.99 -8.97 9.45
N LEU A 259 2.41 -9.85 10.37
CA LEU A 259 1.69 -11.07 10.70
C LEU A 259 0.30 -10.78 11.28
N ASN A 260 0.16 -9.75 12.10
CA ASN A 260 -1.13 -9.28 12.61
C ASN A 260 -2.05 -8.82 11.47
N ILE A 261 -1.54 -8.03 10.53
CA ILE A 261 -2.30 -7.59 9.34
C ILE A 261 -2.73 -8.80 8.51
N LEU A 262 -1.82 -9.74 8.24
CA LEU A 262 -2.11 -10.95 7.45
C LEU A 262 -3.11 -11.89 8.15
N SER A 263 -3.27 -11.80 9.46
CA SER A 263 -4.29 -12.52 10.22
C SER A 263 -5.65 -11.82 10.26
N GLY A 264 -5.76 -10.61 9.67
CA GLY A 264 -6.97 -9.80 9.66
C GLY A 264 -7.17 -8.96 10.93
N ALA A 265 -6.16 -8.84 11.78
CA ALA A 265 -6.19 -7.97 12.95
C ALA A 265 -6.16 -6.48 12.54
N ASN A 266 -6.58 -5.61 13.47
CA ASN A 266 -6.50 -4.17 13.24
C ASN A 266 -5.06 -3.72 12.99
N SER A 267 -4.84 -2.98 11.92
CA SER A 267 -3.53 -2.40 11.59
C SER A 267 -3.36 -1.02 12.24
N GLY A 268 -2.13 -0.72 12.66
CA GLY A 268 -1.73 0.62 13.05
C GLY A 268 -1.50 1.57 11.87
N VAL A 269 -1.43 1.02 10.65
CA VAL A 269 -1.20 1.74 9.40
C VAL A 269 -2.44 1.77 8.53
N THR A 270 -2.55 2.82 7.72
CA THR A 270 -3.63 3.03 6.75
C THR A 270 -3.08 2.95 5.33
N ALA A 271 -3.96 2.81 4.34
CA ALA A 271 -3.55 2.76 2.94
C ALA A 271 -2.80 4.02 2.48
N SER A 272 -3.04 5.17 3.11
CA SER A 272 -2.31 6.40 2.79
C SER A 272 -0.80 6.31 3.03
N HIS A 273 -0.35 5.50 3.99
CA HIS A 273 1.08 5.27 4.21
C HIS A 273 1.75 4.54 3.04
N PHE A 274 1.00 3.72 2.32
CA PHE A 274 1.50 2.95 1.17
C PHE A 274 1.41 3.72 -0.16
N MET A 275 0.70 4.87 -0.17
CA MET A 275 0.54 5.65 -1.40
C MET A 275 1.88 6.23 -1.83
N GLY A 276 2.36 5.80 -2.99
CA GLY A 276 3.64 6.24 -3.54
C GLY A 276 4.84 5.38 -3.11
N ALA A 277 4.68 4.48 -2.16
CA ALA A 277 5.74 3.56 -1.78
C ALA A 277 6.11 2.62 -2.94
N LEU A 278 7.39 2.45 -3.16
CA LEU A 278 7.96 1.48 -4.11
C LEU A 278 8.20 0.14 -3.44
N ALA A 279 8.41 0.13 -2.12
CA ALA A 279 8.63 -1.09 -1.38
C ALA A 279 7.95 -1.10 0.00
N LEU A 280 7.56 -2.32 0.40
CA LEU A 280 7.30 -2.69 1.78
C LEU A 280 8.58 -3.24 2.38
N ILE A 281 9.02 -2.68 3.50
CA ILE A 281 10.16 -3.16 4.28
C ILE A 281 9.62 -3.96 5.47
N VAL A 282 10.03 -5.20 5.58
CA VAL A 282 9.79 -6.05 6.75
C VAL A 282 11.08 -6.08 7.56
N ASN A 283 11.12 -5.25 8.61
CA ASN A 283 12.34 -5.05 9.37
C ASN A 283 12.55 -6.18 10.37
N GLU A 284 13.83 -6.57 10.52
CA GLU A 284 14.27 -7.64 11.43
C GLU A 284 13.44 -8.93 11.28
N CYS A 285 13.26 -9.35 10.04
CA CYS A 285 12.54 -10.58 9.75
C CYS A 285 13.31 -11.77 10.32
N THR A 286 12.67 -12.47 11.23
CA THR A 286 13.26 -13.65 11.88
C THR A 286 12.91 -14.93 11.15
N ARG A 287 11.84 -14.94 10.35
CA ARG A 287 11.38 -16.13 9.62
C ARG A 287 10.52 -15.81 8.41
N VAL A 288 10.85 -16.35 7.26
CA VAL A 288 9.94 -16.32 6.10
C VAL A 288 9.02 -17.54 6.13
N THR A 289 7.71 -17.31 6.01
CA THR A 289 6.68 -18.35 6.01
C THR A 289 5.82 -18.27 4.75
N LYS A 290 5.07 -19.34 4.45
CA LYS A 290 4.12 -19.36 3.32
C LYS A 290 3.07 -18.23 3.38
N LYS A 291 2.82 -17.64 4.56
CA LYS A 291 1.94 -16.47 4.68
C LYS A 291 2.50 -15.23 3.99
N HIS A 292 3.83 -15.06 3.99
CA HIS A 292 4.50 -13.93 3.32
C HIS A 292 4.34 -13.98 1.79
N PHE A 293 4.10 -15.14 1.19
CA PHE A 293 3.84 -15.25 -0.25
C PHE A 293 2.48 -14.71 -0.68
N ARG A 294 1.57 -14.46 0.26
CA ARG A 294 0.30 -13.77 -0.01
C ARG A 294 0.48 -12.27 -0.28
N LEU A 295 1.68 -11.74 -0.06
CA LEU A 295 2.03 -10.35 -0.35
C LEU A 295 2.31 -10.09 -1.84
N GLU A 296 2.03 -11.03 -2.73
CA GLU A 296 2.43 -10.95 -4.13
C GLU A 296 1.93 -9.68 -4.81
N GLU A 297 0.67 -9.32 -4.64
CA GLU A 297 0.06 -8.20 -5.34
C GLU A 297 -0.51 -7.11 -4.42
N SER A 298 -1.18 -7.50 -3.35
CA SER A 298 -1.90 -6.55 -2.49
C SER A 298 -1.95 -6.97 -1.04
N LEU A 299 -2.18 -6.00 -0.18
CA LEU A 299 -2.35 -6.17 1.25
C LEU A 299 -3.67 -5.52 1.68
N ALA A 300 -4.51 -6.28 2.39
CA ALA A 300 -5.71 -5.77 3.02
C ALA A 300 -5.36 -5.21 4.41
N LEU A 301 -5.68 -3.94 4.63
CA LEU A 301 -5.48 -3.23 5.88
C LEU A 301 -6.84 -3.03 6.54
N THR A 302 -6.93 -3.30 7.83
CA THR A 302 -8.12 -3.02 8.64
C THR A 302 -7.74 -2.01 9.73
N PRO A 303 -7.61 -0.70 9.39
CA PRO A 303 -7.26 0.30 10.39
C PRO A 303 -8.36 0.44 11.43
N LYS A 304 -7.98 0.75 12.67
CA LYS A 304 -8.94 0.95 13.75
C LYS A 304 -9.90 2.10 13.40
N TYR A 305 -11.19 1.84 13.50
CA TYR A 305 -12.29 2.78 13.19
C TYR A 305 -12.44 3.17 11.71
N LEU A 306 -11.65 2.63 10.80
CA LEU A 306 -11.76 2.91 9.37
C LEU A 306 -12.26 1.69 8.60
N THR A 307 -12.69 1.94 7.37
CA THR A 307 -13.05 0.90 6.40
C THR A 307 -11.83 0.05 6.04
N THR A 308 -12.01 -1.24 5.81
CA THR A 308 -10.96 -2.10 5.25
C THR A 308 -10.50 -1.55 3.91
N GLN A 309 -9.21 -1.36 3.78
CA GLN A 309 -8.55 -0.75 2.63
C GLN A 309 -7.62 -1.77 2.00
N CYS A 310 -7.54 -1.79 0.68
CA CYS A 310 -6.55 -2.60 -0.04
C CYS A 310 -5.49 -1.69 -0.66
N VAL A 311 -4.23 -2.09 -0.54
CA VAL A 311 -3.10 -1.40 -1.13
C VAL A 311 -2.35 -2.34 -2.05
N ASN A 312 -1.84 -1.81 -3.16
CA ASN A 312 -0.93 -2.55 -4.02
C ASN A 312 0.45 -2.59 -3.38
N LEU A 313 1.07 -3.76 -3.40
CA LEU A 313 2.45 -3.94 -3.00
C LEU A 313 3.32 -4.10 -4.24
N TYR A 314 4.52 -3.55 -4.18
CA TYR A 314 5.48 -3.63 -5.26
C TYR A 314 6.68 -4.45 -4.83
N MET A 315 7.82 -3.88 -4.54
CA MET A 315 8.90 -4.67 -3.96
C MET A 315 8.62 -5.00 -2.49
N LYS A 316 8.95 -6.21 -2.06
CA LYS A 316 8.87 -6.68 -0.67
C LYS A 316 10.29 -6.98 -0.23
N ILE A 317 10.80 -6.19 0.70
CA ILE A 317 12.18 -6.26 1.19
C ILE A 317 12.15 -6.77 2.62
N PHE A 318 12.76 -7.91 2.84
CA PHE A 318 12.93 -8.51 4.16
C PHE A 318 14.34 -8.23 4.63
N THR A 319 14.50 -7.51 5.73
CA THR A 319 15.82 -7.15 6.25
C THR A 319 16.20 -7.98 7.46
N SER A 320 17.46 -8.40 7.52
CA SER A 320 18.05 -9.07 8.68
C SER A 320 19.55 -8.82 8.73
N ALA A 321 20.15 -8.92 9.91
CA ALA A 321 21.60 -9.03 10.05
C ALA A 321 22.07 -10.48 9.91
N ASP A 322 21.23 -11.41 10.32
CA ASP A 322 21.51 -12.83 10.34
C ASP A 322 20.87 -13.56 9.15
N PRO A 323 21.31 -14.78 8.82
CA PRO A 323 20.59 -15.64 7.89
C PRO A 323 19.15 -15.83 8.32
N ILE A 324 18.20 -15.81 7.37
CA ILE A 324 16.78 -16.02 7.70
C ILE A 324 16.47 -17.53 7.69
N PRO A 325 16.05 -18.07 8.82
CA PRO A 325 15.52 -19.43 8.89
C PRO A 325 14.25 -19.61 8.08
N GLY A 326 14.03 -20.80 7.53
CA GLY A 326 12.81 -21.15 6.79
C GLY A 326 12.85 -20.83 5.30
N LEU A 327 13.96 -20.28 4.81
CA LEU A 327 14.25 -20.24 3.37
C LEU A 327 14.77 -21.59 2.87
N SER A 328 15.31 -22.41 3.76
CA SER A 328 15.73 -23.79 3.46
C SER A 328 15.16 -24.76 4.49
N ASP A 329 14.94 -26.00 4.09
CA ASP A 329 14.68 -27.16 4.94
C ASP A 329 15.78 -28.22 4.74
N SER A 330 15.58 -29.42 5.33
CA SER A 330 16.54 -30.53 5.21
C SER A 330 16.84 -30.94 3.76
N ASP A 331 15.96 -30.61 2.83
CA ASP A 331 16.05 -31.00 1.42
C ASP A 331 16.57 -29.83 0.55
N GLY A 332 16.98 -28.70 1.17
CA GLY A 332 17.50 -27.51 0.51
C GLY A 332 16.52 -26.34 0.52
N ILE A 333 16.74 -25.37 -0.37
CA ILE A 333 15.85 -24.21 -0.49
C ILE A 333 14.53 -24.65 -1.13
N ASP A 334 13.38 -24.35 -0.48
CA ASP A 334 12.07 -24.59 -1.09
C ASP A 334 12.04 -23.95 -2.49
N PRO A 335 11.77 -24.73 -3.56
CA PRO A 335 11.75 -24.19 -4.92
C PRO A 335 10.80 -23.01 -5.12
N GLN A 336 9.71 -22.92 -4.34
CA GLN A 336 8.80 -21.78 -4.38
C GLN A 336 9.44 -20.52 -3.82
N VAL A 337 10.32 -20.65 -2.84
CA VAL A 337 11.11 -19.55 -2.27
C VAL A 337 12.23 -19.16 -3.24
N ALA A 338 13.00 -20.14 -3.71
CA ALA A 338 14.10 -19.91 -4.64
C ALA A 338 13.67 -19.15 -5.91
N ASN A 339 12.48 -19.44 -6.42
CA ASN A 339 11.93 -18.81 -7.63
C ASN A 339 11.35 -17.42 -7.40
N ARG A 340 11.28 -16.92 -6.14
CA ARG A 340 10.66 -15.64 -5.81
C ARG A 340 11.63 -14.64 -5.24
N PHE A 341 12.61 -15.11 -4.48
CA PHE A 341 13.51 -14.26 -3.72
C PHE A 341 14.83 -14.04 -4.43
N SER A 342 15.22 -12.77 -4.46
CA SER A 342 16.59 -12.35 -4.68
C SER A 342 17.25 -12.05 -3.33
N MET A 343 18.56 -12.10 -3.25
CA MET A 343 19.33 -11.80 -2.05
C MET A 343 20.43 -10.78 -2.36
N LEU A 344 20.52 -9.75 -1.52
CA LEU A 344 21.72 -8.93 -1.41
C LEU A 344 22.35 -9.22 -0.06
N ASP A 345 23.63 -9.60 -0.06
CA ASP A 345 24.44 -9.82 1.13
C ASP A 345 25.49 -8.73 1.25
N LEU A 346 25.29 -7.83 2.21
CA LEU A 346 26.03 -6.59 2.31
C LEU A 346 26.91 -6.57 3.55
N GLN A 347 28.18 -6.33 3.32
CA GLN A 347 29.23 -6.31 4.32
C GLN A 347 29.72 -4.88 4.54
N GLY A 348 30.25 -4.60 5.70
CA GLY A 348 30.86 -3.32 6.05
C GLY A 348 30.12 -2.60 7.17
N ASP A 349 30.72 -1.51 7.63
CA ASP A 349 30.23 -0.69 8.74
C ASP A 349 30.25 0.78 8.30
N ILE A 350 29.06 1.41 8.27
CA ILE A 350 28.90 2.83 7.91
C ILE A 350 29.59 3.73 8.94
N LYS A 351 29.71 3.28 10.19
CA LYS A 351 30.34 4.05 11.27
C LYS A 351 31.87 4.14 11.11
N THR A 352 32.46 3.39 10.18
CA THR A 352 33.90 3.51 9.87
C THR A 352 34.17 4.54 8.79
N ARG A 353 33.13 5.11 8.15
CA ARG A 353 33.26 6.04 7.04
C ARG A 353 33.47 7.47 7.52
N PRO A 354 34.60 8.13 7.15
CA PRO A 354 34.93 9.46 7.66
C PRO A 354 33.88 10.53 7.34
N LEU A 355 33.31 10.50 6.11
CA LEU A 355 32.28 11.47 5.71
C LEU A 355 31.00 11.32 6.52
N PHE A 356 30.58 10.09 6.83
CA PHE A 356 29.43 9.83 7.70
C PHE A 356 29.68 10.27 9.12
N LEU A 357 30.89 10.02 9.67
CA LEU A 357 31.25 10.41 11.01
C LEU A 357 31.39 11.93 11.17
N SER A 358 31.88 12.63 10.14
CA SER A 358 32.09 14.08 10.20
C SER A 358 30.79 14.86 10.24
N ASP A 359 29.77 14.46 9.46
CA ASP A 359 28.47 15.10 9.42
C ASP A 359 27.39 14.13 8.90
N LYS A 360 26.77 13.43 9.85
CA LYS A 360 25.70 12.49 9.57
C LYS A 360 24.47 13.16 8.89
N GLY A 361 24.14 14.39 9.27
CA GLY A 361 23.03 15.13 8.70
C GLY A 361 23.24 15.39 7.21
N ARG A 362 24.38 16.01 6.87
CA ARG A 362 24.81 16.26 5.49
C ARG A 362 24.87 14.97 4.68
N TYR A 363 25.36 13.88 5.28
CA TYR A 363 25.44 12.58 4.61
C TYR A 363 24.07 12.06 4.23
N VAL A 364 23.10 12.07 5.16
CA VAL A 364 21.71 11.65 4.92
C VAL A 364 21.02 12.54 3.90
N ASP A 365 21.18 13.85 4.00
CA ASP A 365 20.54 14.82 3.09
C ASP A 365 21.07 14.67 1.66
N SER A 366 22.39 14.50 1.48
CA SER A 366 23.01 14.23 0.18
C SER A 366 22.52 12.93 -0.43
N LEU A 367 22.46 11.85 0.35
CA LEU A 367 21.92 10.58 -0.13
C LEU A 367 20.43 10.68 -0.47
N THR A 368 19.65 11.40 0.34
CA THR A 368 18.22 11.59 0.04
C THR A 368 18.04 12.28 -1.31
N SER A 369 18.84 13.29 -1.60
CA SER A 369 18.83 14.00 -2.90
C SER A 369 19.30 13.13 -4.06
N PHE A 370 20.35 12.35 -3.87
CA PHE A 370 20.85 11.38 -4.86
C PHE A 370 19.78 10.34 -5.18
N PHE A 371 19.18 9.69 -4.16
CA PHE A 371 18.13 8.70 -4.37
C PHE A 371 16.89 9.31 -5.03
N ALA A 372 16.49 10.52 -4.65
CA ALA A 372 15.38 11.23 -5.30
C ALA A 372 15.63 11.43 -6.81
N ALA A 373 16.83 11.91 -7.18
CA ALA A 373 17.22 12.12 -8.58
C ALA A 373 17.22 10.80 -9.36
N GLU A 374 17.83 9.75 -8.81
CA GLU A 374 17.93 8.44 -9.42
C GLU A 374 16.56 7.77 -9.60
N LEU A 375 15.68 7.85 -8.59
CA LEU A 375 14.31 7.33 -8.67
C LEU A 375 13.49 8.08 -9.72
N ASN A 376 13.56 9.42 -9.73
CA ASN A 376 12.84 10.23 -10.71
C ASN A 376 13.29 9.94 -12.15
N ALA A 377 14.60 9.80 -12.38
CA ALA A 377 15.15 9.50 -13.70
C ALA A 377 14.65 8.14 -14.23
N ARG A 378 14.62 7.12 -13.37
CA ARG A 378 14.11 5.79 -13.71
C ARG A 378 12.60 5.80 -13.98
N VAL A 379 11.83 6.43 -13.12
CA VAL A 379 10.38 6.58 -13.31
C VAL A 379 10.10 7.28 -14.63
N ALA A 380 10.76 8.41 -14.91
CA ALA A 380 10.60 9.15 -16.16
C ALA A 380 10.98 8.31 -17.38
N SER A 381 12.05 7.50 -17.28
CA SER A 381 12.45 6.56 -18.34
C SER A 381 11.35 5.54 -18.67
N TYR A 382 10.69 4.96 -17.66
CA TYR A 382 9.57 4.06 -17.88
C TYR A 382 8.34 4.79 -18.44
N GLN A 383 8.00 5.95 -17.90
CA GLN A 383 6.87 6.76 -18.38
C GLN A 383 7.01 7.13 -19.87
N ALA A 384 8.22 7.49 -20.30
CA ALA A 384 8.52 7.86 -21.69
C ALA A 384 8.31 6.70 -22.69
N LYS A 385 8.40 5.45 -22.24
CA LYS A 385 8.22 4.26 -23.10
C LYS A 385 6.74 3.89 -23.32
N GLY A 386 5.84 4.48 -22.54
CA GLY A 386 4.43 4.11 -22.54
C GLY A 386 4.15 2.81 -21.79
N PHE A 387 2.87 2.58 -21.45
CA PHE A 387 2.44 1.57 -20.48
C PHE A 387 2.90 0.14 -20.82
N GLU A 388 2.64 -0.35 -22.04
CA GLU A 388 2.93 -1.75 -22.41
C GLU A 388 4.42 -2.04 -22.52
N THR A 389 5.19 -1.10 -23.08
CA THR A 389 6.64 -1.25 -23.19
C THR A 389 7.30 -1.17 -21.81
N ALA A 390 6.86 -0.23 -20.97
CA ALA A 390 7.35 -0.09 -19.61
C ALA A 390 7.15 -1.38 -18.80
N ARG A 391 5.97 -2.01 -18.90
CA ARG A 391 5.67 -3.27 -18.22
C ARG A 391 6.62 -4.39 -18.63
N ARG A 392 6.76 -4.62 -19.94
CA ARG A 392 7.63 -5.66 -20.47
C ARG A 392 9.09 -5.45 -20.08
N ASP A 393 9.58 -4.21 -20.17
CA ASP A 393 10.96 -3.88 -19.79
C ASP A 393 11.17 -4.05 -18.29
N ALA A 394 10.19 -3.70 -17.47
CA ALA A 394 10.23 -3.90 -16.02
C ALA A 394 10.26 -5.39 -15.65
N ASP A 395 9.46 -6.22 -16.32
CA ASP A 395 9.49 -7.67 -16.12
C ASP A 395 10.87 -8.25 -16.48
N HIS A 396 11.52 -7.75 -17.53
CA HIS A 396 12.88 -8.16 -17.91
C HIS A 396 13.93 -7.74 -16.86
N VAL A 397 13.83 -6.50 -16.32
CA VAL A 397 14.74 -6.02 -15.28
C VAL A 397 14.62 -6.86 -14.02
N LEU A 398 13.40 -7.18 -13.56
CA LEU A 398 13.19 -8.04 -12.41
C LEU A 398 13.72 -9.48 -12.63
N ALA A 399 13.49 -10.03 -13.83
CA ALA A 399 14.01 -11.33 -14.17
C ALA A 399 15.54 -11.36 -14.19
N ALA A 400 16.18 -10.34 -14.75
CA ALA A 400 17.63 -10.19 -14.76
C ALA A 400 18.19 -10.06 -13.34
N PHE A 401 17.56 -9.24 -12.50
CA PHE A 401 17.94 -9.08 -11.09
C PHE A 401 17.81 -10.39 -10.32
N THR A 402 16.71 -11.14 -10.53
CA THR A 402 16.52 -12.46 -9.91
C THR A 402 17.55 -13.49 -10.41
N THR A 403 17.95 -13.39 -11.68
CA THR A 403 19.01 -14.28 -12.22
C THR A 403 20.38 -13.97 -11.60
N ALA A 404 20.71 -12.69 -11.44
CA ALA A 404 21.98 -12.26 -10.86
C ALA A 404 22.07 -12.52 -9.35
N HIS A 405 20.97 -12.28 -8.64
CA HIS A 405 20.91 -12.29 -7.16
C HIS A 405 19.96 -13.34 -6.59
N GLY A 406 19.58 -14.36 -7.38
CA GLY A 406 18.66 -15.41 -6.91
C GLY A 406 19.22 -16.23 -5.76
N LEU A 407 18.36 -16.70 -4.88
CA LEU A 407 18.73 -17.51 -3.71
C LEU A 407 19.49 -18.78 -4.06
N ALA A 408 19.29 -19.34 -5.24
CA ALA A 408 20.06 -20.49 -5.70
C ALA A 408 21.59 -20.22 -5.72
N ASN A 409 21.97 -18.96 -6.00
CA ASN A 409 23.37 -18.52 -5.97
C ASN A 409 23.87 -18.26 -4.55
N ALA A 410 22.97 -18.08 -3.59
CA ALA A 410 23.25 -17.80 -2.18
C ALA A 410 23.07 -19.04 -1.28
N ALA A 411 22.79 -20.20 -1.87
CA ALA A 411 22.43 -21.42 -1.13
C ALA A 411 23.48 -21.78 -0.04
N GLY A 412 24.77 -21.64 -0.33
CA GLY A 412 25.82 -21.86 0.66
C GLY A 412 25.75 -20.91 1.87
N LEU A 413 25.35 -19.65 1.65
CA LEU A 413 25.25 -18.64 2.73
C LEU A 413 24.05 -18.86 3.65
N ILE A 414 23.03 -19.58 3.19
CA ILE A 414 21.77 -19.79 3.92
C ILE A 414 21.81 -21.10 4.71
N THR A 415 22.43 -22.14 4.17
CA THR A 415 22.50 -23.48 4.76
C THR A 415 23.49 -23.57 5.91
N ASP A 416 24.63 -22.90 5.83
CA ASP A 416 25.76 -23.10 6.76
C ASP A 416 25.42 -22.81 8.23
N ALA A 417 24.61 -21.82 8.53
CA ALA A 417 24.36 -21.41 9.92
C ALA A 417 23.55 -22.43 10.74
N TYR A 418 22.65 -23.19 10.11
CA TYR A 418 21.86 -24.22 10.81
C TYR A 418 22.45 -25.60 10.72
N ASP A 419 23.21 -25.88 9.69
CA ASP A 419 23.90 -27.17 9.54
C ASP A 419 24.96 -27.34 10.62
N GLU A 420 25.70 -26.27 10.96
CA GLU A 420 26.60 -26.28 12.10
C GLU A 420 25.89 -26.57 13.42
N ILE A 421 24.80 -25.79 13.70
CA ILE A 421 24.00 -25.97 14.92
C ILE A 421 23.35 -27.35 14.96
N ARG A 422 22.91 -27.85 13.82
CA ARG A 422 22.33 -29.21 13.69
C ARG A 422 23.37 -30.30 13.95
N ALA A 423 24.59 -30.15 13.42
CA ALA A 423 25.68 -31.08 13.66
C ALA A 423 26.04 -31.10 15.15
N GLU A 424 26.17 -29.93 15.78
CA GLU A 424 26.43 -29.78 17.21
C GLU A 424 25.30 -30.40 18.07
N TRP A 425 24.04 -30.17 17.70
CA TRP A 425 22.90 -30.80 18.34
C TRP A 425 22.97 -32.33 18.25
N VAL A 426 23.23 -32.89 17.08
CA VAL A 426 23.34 -34.33 16.88
C VAL A 426 24.48 -34.89 17.73
N ALA A 427 25.64 -34.28 17.70
CA ALA A 427 26.78 -34.70 18.51
C ALA A 427 26.47 -34.64 20.03
N PHE A 428 25.86 -33.58 20.49
CA PHE A 428 25.45 -33.42 21.87
C PHE A 428 24.45 -34.51 22.33
N VAL A 429 23.40 -34.75 21.52
CA VAL A 429 22.41 -35.78 21.84
C VAL A 429 23.05 -37.18 21.88
N HIS A 430 23.89 -37.50 20.89
CA HIS A 430 24.60 -38.77 20.85
C HIS A 430 25.45 -39.01 22.09
N GLY A 431 26.24 -38.04 22.49
CA GLY A 431 27.03 -38.11 23.71
C GLY A 431 26.17 -38.34 24.96
N ARG A 432 25.08 -37.59 25.11
CA ARG A 432 24.18 -37.70 26.27
C ARG A 432 23.42 -39.03 26.35
N VAL A 433 22.98 -39.53 25.20
CA VAL A 433 22.34 -40.87 25.11
C VAL A 433 23.36 -41.99 25.40
N ALA A 434 24.54 -41.90 24.86
CA ALA A 434 25.62 -42.89 25.13
C ALA A 434 26.03 -42.90 26.61
N ASP A 435 26.06 -41.73 27.27
CA ASP A 435 26.37 -41.59 28.69
C ASP A 435 25.20 -42.04 29.61
N GLY A 436 24.06 -42.43 29.05
CA GLY A 436 22.89 -42.87 29.83
C GLY A 436 22.24 -41.70 30.62
N HIS A 437 22.36 -40.44 30.15
CA HIS A 437 21.89 -39.29 30.87
C HIS A 437 20.37 -39.32 31.07
N PRO A 438 19.83 -39.16 32.32
CA PRO A 438 18.44 -39.43 32.65
C PRO A 438 17.42 -38.58 31.89
N ASP A 439 17.82 -37.44 31.37
CA ASP A 439 16.95 -36.54 30.60
C ASP A 439 16.89 -36.84 29.11
N PHE A 440 17.82 -37.67 28.59
CA PHE A 440 17.94 -38.03 27.17
C PHE A 440 17.46 -39.48 26.92
N LEU A 441 16.30 -39.78 27.49
CA LEU A 441 15.68 -41.09 27.31
C LEU A 441 15.15 -41.26 25.89
N THR A 442 15.43 -42.42 25.33
CA THR A 442 14.97 -42.84 24.02
C THR A 442 13.94 -43.96 24.12
N PHE A 443 13.15 -44.16 23.09
CA PHE A 443 12.31 -45.32 22.90
C PHE A 443 12.37 -45.77 21.45
N GLU A 444 12.23 -47.05 21.26
CA GLU A 444 12.21 -47.66 19.92
C GLU A 444 10.88 -47.41 19.24
N SER A 445 10.90 -46.83 18.04
CA SER A 445 9.73 -46.63 17.20
C SER A 445 9.91 -47.36 15.87
N LYS A 446 8.86 -47.47 15.05
CA LYS A 446 8.96 -48.03 13.69
C LYS A 446 9.95 -47.24 12.81
N ALA A 447 10.38 -46.08 13.23
CA ALA A 447 11.29 -45.17 12.52
C ALA A 447 12.71 -45.14 13.15
N GLY A 448 13.03 -46.03 14.11
CA GLY A 448 14.28 -46.03 14.86
C GLY A 448 14.15 -45.47 16.27
N LEU A 449 15.28 -45.18 16.91
CA LEU A 449 15.34 -44.58 18.24
C LEU A 449 14.87 -43.12 18.21
N VAL A 450 13.94 -42.78 19.07
CA VAL A 450 13.34 -41.45 19.18
C VAL A 450 13.47 -40.93 20.60
N LEU A 451 13.88 -39.67 20.77
CA LEU A 451 13.87 -38.99 22.08
C LEU A 451 12.46 -38.86 22.67
N ARG A 452 12.28 -39.19 23.96
CA ARG A 452 11.00 -39.04 24.66
C ARG A 452 10.55 -37.59 24.81
N SER A 453 11.49 -36.67 25.01
CA SER A 453 11.23 -35.25 25.22
C SER A 453 12.15 -34.36 24.36
N PRO A 454 11.97 -34.29 23.05
CA PRO A 454 12.83 -33.50 22.17
C PRO A 454 12.88 -32.02 22.60
N VAL A 455 11.75 -31.45 23.05
CA VAL A 455 11.66 -30.06 23.49
C VAL A 455 12.51 -29.79 24.73
N GLY A 456 12.44 -30.66 25.72
CA GLY A 456 13.25 -30.56 26.93
C GLY A 456 14.74 -30.73 26.66
N CYS A 457 15.09 -31.70 25.78
CA CYS A 457 16.45 -31.92 25.35
C CYS A 457 17.02 -30.71 24.59
N TRP A 458 16.23 -30.06 23.75
CA TRP A 458 16.64 -28.83 23.05
C TRP A 458 16.95 -27.70 24.00
N GLY A 459 16.14 -27.47 25.02
CA GLY A 459 16.41 -26.48 26.04
C GLY A 459 17.78 -26.69 26.72
N LYS A 460 18.11 -27.95 27.06
CA LYS A 460 19.39 -28.32 27.67
C LYS A 460 20.58 -28.18 26.72
N PHE A 461 20.37 -28.46 25.45
CA PHE A 461 21.35 -28.16 24.41
C PHE A 461 21.65 -26.66 24.33
N LEU A 462 20.63 -25.83 24.30
CA LEU A 462 20.81 -24.37 24.25
C LEU A 462 21.49 -23.82 25.51
N ASP A 463 21.21 -24.39 26.67
CA ASP A 463 21.89 -24.04 27.93
C ASP A 463 23.38 -24.39 27.91
N TRP A 464 23.77 -25.38 27.10
CA TRP A 464 25.17 -25.76 26.85
C TRP A 464 25.80 -24.98 25.68
N TYR A 465 25.07 -24.78 24.58
CA TYR A 465 25.59 -24.25 23.33
C TYR A 465 25.66 -22.71 23.29
N VAL A 466 24.69 -22.03 23.92
CA VAL A 466 24.59 -20.57 23.88
C VAL A 466 25.12 -19.97 25.18
N ASP A 467 26.00 -18.98 25.06
CA ASP A 467 26.50 -18.24 26.22
C ASP A 467 25.36 -17.57 26.97
N LYS A 468 25.41 -17.58 28.30
CA LYS A 468 24.42 -16.95 29.19
C LYS A 468 24.31 -15.44 28.98
N SER A 469 25.30 -14.81 28.39
CA SER A 469 25.30 -13.40 28.02
C SER A 469 24.50 -13.10 26.75
N GLU A 470 24.04 -14.13 25.99
CA GLU A 470 23.30 -14.01 24.73
C GLU A 470 21.83 -14.45 24.85
N PRO A 471 20.99 -13.86 25.72
CA PRO A 471 19.61 -14.32 25.92
C PRO A 471 18.73 -14.19 24.70
N LEU A 472 18.98 -13.20 23.83
CA LEU A 472 18.23 -13.03 22.56
C LEU A 472 18.54 -14.13 21.56
N ARG A 473 19.82 -14.52 21.43
CA ARG A 473 20.23 -15.66 20.59
C ARG A 473 19.59 -16.96 21.07
N ARG A 474 19.60 -17.19 22.38
CA ARG A 474 18.95 -18.35 22.98
C ARG A 474 17.44 -18.37 22.71
N ALA A 475 16.75 -17.25 22.91
CA ALA A 475 15.31 -17.13 22.65
C ALA A 475 14.97 -17.41 21.17
N ARG A 476 15.80 -16.91 20.26
CA ARG A 476 15.67 -17.12 18.83
C ARG A 476 15.84 -18.60 18.48
N LEU A 477 16.92 -19.25 18.90
CA LEU A 477 17.16 -20.68 18.64
C LEU A 477 16.09 -21.56 19.28
N MET A 478 15.50 -21.15 20.42
CA MET A 478 14.36 -21.84 21.00
C MET A 478 13.11 -21.73 20.10
N HIS A 479 12.90 -20.58 19.50
CA HIS A 479 11.80 -20.37 18.55
C HIS A 479 12.00 -21.18 17.26
N ASP A 480 13.21 -21.23 16.75
CA ASP A 480 13.56 -21.86 15.48
C ASP A 480 13.85 -23.36 15.59
N ARG A 481 13.64 -23.94 16.77
CA ARG A 481 13.89 -25.36 17.05
C ARG A 481 13.40 -26.30 15.95
N ASP A 482 12.14 -26.18 15.55
CA ASP A 482 11.52 -27.11 14.60
C ASP A 482 12.09 -27.00 13.17
N LEU A 483 12.73 -25.87 12.88
CA LEU A 483 13.48 -25.65 11.64
C LEU A 483 14.88 -26.28 11.69
N ILE A 484 15.53 -26.11 12.83
CA ILE A 484 16.91 -26.58 13.01
C ILE A 484 16.96 -28.12 13.12
N ILE A 485 16.05 -28.70 13.91
CA ILE A 485 16.09 -30.15 14.22
C ILE A 485 14.96 -30.94 13.57
N GLY A 486 14.10 -30.31 12.80
CA GLY A 486 12.92 -30.94 12.19
C GLY A 486 11.79 -31.17 13.19
N CYS A 487 10.63 -31.60 12.70
CA CYS A 487 9.56 -32.08 13.58
C CYS A 487 10.05 -33.33 14.34
N ALA A 488 9.72 -33.42 15.62
CA ALA A 488 10.09 -34.55 16.51
C ALA A 488 9.76 -35.96 15.96
N LYS A 489 8.92 -36.03 14.92
CA LYS A 489 8.59 -37.27 14.18
C LYS A 489 9.64 -37.67 13.14
N LYS A 490 10.60 -36.82 12.81
CA LYS A 490 11.64 -37.04 11.78
C LYS A 490 13.02 -37.36 12.35
N TYR A 491 13.15 -37.63 13.64
CA TYR A 491 14.37 -38.15 14.20
C TYR A 491 14.57 -39.60 13.75
N ARG A 492 14.90 -39.73 12.46
CA ARG A 492 15.44 -40.95 11.90
C ARG A 492 16.96 -40.86 12.02
N ASP A 493 17.53 -41.89 12.64
CA ASP A 493 18.96 -42.18 12.69
C ASP A 493 19.83 -41.24 13.52
N VAL A 494 19.74 -41.40 14.82
CA VAL A 494 20.89 -41.22 15.70
C VAL A 494 21.62 -42.56 15.88
N GLY A 495 21.55 -43.46 14.94
CA GLY A 495 22.11 -44.80 15.15
C GLY A 495 22.37 -45.59 13.88
N GLY A 496 23.02 -45.00 12.89
CA GLY A 496 23.39 -45.71 11.69
C GLY A 496 24.67 -45.17 11.07
N ALA A 497 25.82 -45.51 11.58
CA ALA A 497 27.07 -45.64 10.86
C ALA A 497 27.51 -47.08 10.95
#